data_a80a902709efe8ee2820015b2d9dbc0a
#
_entry.id   a80a902709efe8ee2820015b2d9dbc0a
#
_cell.length_a   1.000
_cell.length_b   1.000
_cell.length_c   1.000
_cell.angle_alpha   90.00
_cell.angle_beta   90.00
_cell.angle_gamma   90.00
#
_symmetry.space_group_name_H-M   'P 1'
#
loop_
_entity.id
_entity.type
_entity.pdbx_description
1 polymer ?
#
loop_
_entity_poly.entity_id
_entity_poly.type
_entity_poly.pdbx_seq_one_letter_code
_entity_poly.pdbx_strand_id
1 'polypeptide(L)' 'MKEILSKHNLNPDEYGLVKGTNDVFVVQHKTTGEQKYFEL' A
#
# COMPACT_ATOMS: atom_id res chain seq x y z
N MET A 1 -7.48 2.99 2.53
CA MET A 1 -6.15 2.39 2.37
C MET A 1 -5.70 1.55 3.56
N LYS A 2 -5.82 2.08 4.77
CA LYS A 2 -5.40 1.34 5.96
C LYS A 2 -6.06 -0.03 6.11
N GLU A 3 -7.34 -0.11 5.77
CA GLU A 3 -8.08 -1.36 5.86
C GLU A 3 -7.51 -2.43 4.93
N ILE A 4 -7.10 -2.03 3.73
CA ILE A 4 -6.56 -2.98 2.76
C ILE A 4 -5.18 -3.45 3.17
N LEU A 5 -4.34 -2.56 3.66
CA LEU A 5 -3.02 -2.93 4.16
C LEU A 5 -3.13 -3.89 5.34
N SER A 6 -4.03 -3.61 6.28
CA SER A 6 -4.25 -4.49 7.41
C SER A 6 -4.77 -5.85 6.97
N LYS A 7 -5.65 -5.88 5.97
CA LYS A 7 -6.20 -7.11 5.42
C LYS A 7 -5.12 -8.01 4.83
N HIS A 8 -4.06 -7.39 4.30
CA HIS A 8 -2.93 -8.12 3.73
C HIS A 8 -1.77 -8.28 4.72
N ASN A 9 -2.01 -8.03 6.00
CA ASN A 9 -0.99 -8.13 7.05
C ASN A 9 0.17 -7.16 6.86
N LEU A 10 -0.11 -6.01 6.27
CA LEU A 10 0.89 -4.96 6.09
C LEU A 10 0.65 -3.86 7.11
N ASN A 11 1.73 -3.30 7.64
CA ASN A 11 1.63 -2.21 8.61
C ASN A 11 1.43 -0.89 7.85
N PRO A 12 0.26 -0.23 7.97
CA PRO A 12 0.01 1.00 7.23
C PRO A 12 0.96 2.15 7.60
N ASP A 13 1.56 2.09 8.78
CA ASP A 13 2.52 3.11 9.20
C ASP A 13 3.86 2.98 8.48
N GLU A 14 4.15 1.82 7.92
CA GLU A 14 5.40 1.55 7.21
C GLU A 14 5.29 1.76 5.70
N TYR A 15 4.08 2.00 5.20
CA TYR A 15 3.84 2.15 3.77
C TYR A 15 3.27 3.51 3.44
N GLY A 16 3.72 4.09 2.33
CA GLY A 16 3.19 5.34 1.80
C GLY A 16 2.51 5.09 0.47
N LEU A 17 1.46 5.86 0.18
CA LEU A 17 0.75 5.76 -1.08
C LEU A 17 1.56 6.45 -2.18
N VAL A 18 1.90 5.69 -3.22
CA VAL A 18 2.63 6.21 -4.38
C VAL A 18 1.64 6.65 -5.48
N LYS A 19 0.64 5.84 -5.73
CA LYS A 19 -0.35 6.11 -6.76
C LYS A 19 -1.67 5.48 -6.33
N GLY A 20 -2.78 6.16 -6.61
CA GLY A 20 -4.10 5.65 -6.30
C GLY A 20 -5.11 6.06 -7.34
N THR A 21 -5.96 5.11 -7.73
CA THR A 21 -7.11 5.33 -8.58
C THR A 21 -8.32 4.67 -7.94
N ASN A 22 -9.48 4.67 -8.62
CA ASN A 22 -10.68 4.03 -8.09
C ASN A 22 -10.55 2.52 -7.95
N ASP A 23 -9.70 1.90 -8.76
CA ASP A 23 -9.61 0.44 -8.85
C ASP A 23 -8.24 -0.11 -8.42
N VAL A 24 -7.23 0.73 -8.37
CA VAL A 24 -5.85 0.30 -8.16
C VAL A 24 -5.14 1.28 -7.25
N PHE A 25 -4.27 0.77 -6.39
CA PHE A 25 -3.34 1.64 -5.68
C PHE A 25 -2.00 0.94 -5.49
N VAL A 26 -0.95 1.75 -5.43
CA VAL A 26 0.41 1.29 -5.24
C VAL A 26 0.96 1.95 -3.99
N VAL A 27 1.56 1.16 -3.13
CA VAL A 27 2.19 1.64 -1.91
C VAL A 27 3.67 1.29 -1.94
N GLN A 28 4.46 2.05 -1.20
CA GLN A 28 5.90 1.82 -1.11
C GLN A 28 6.31 1.76 0.34
N HIS A 29 7.12 0.76 0.68
CA HIS A 29 7.68 0.65 2.02
C HIS A 29 8.66 1.79 2.25
N LYS A 30 8.50 2.50 3.36
CA LYS A 30 9.28 3.69 3.66
C LYS A 30 10.76 3.40 3.91
N THR A 31 11.06 2.22 4.43
CA THR A 31 12.43 1.84 4.80
C THR A 31 13.15 1.12 3.68
N THR A 32 12.52 0.10 3.11
CA THR A 32 13.16 -0.75 2.09
C THR A 32 12.99 -0.23 0.67
N GLY A 33 11.99 0.61 0.43
CA GLY A 33 11.67 1.09 -0.89
C GLY A 33 10.86 0.11 -1.73
N GLU A 34 10.48 -1.03 -1.17
CA GLU A 34 9.70 -2.03 -1.89
C GLU A 34 8.31 -1.50 -2.22
N GLN A 35 7.88 -1.68 -3.45
CA GLN A 35 6.56 -1.27 -3.89
C GLN A 35 5.63 -2.47 -3.98
N LYS A 36 4.37 -2.24 -3.63
CA LYS A 36 3.33 -3.26 -3.72
C LYS A 36 2.13 -2.70 -4.46
N TYR A 37 1.58 -3.51 -5.33
CA TYR A 37 0.46 -3.17 -6.20
C TYR A 37 -0.78 -3.91 -5.71
N PHE A 38 -1.87 -3.18 -5.55
CA PHE A 38 -3.15 -3.76 -5.13
C PHE A 38 -4.24 -3.36 -6.11
N GLU A 39 -5.03 -4.33 -6.48
CA GLU A 39 -6.16 -4.14 -7.38
C GLU A 39 -7.44 -4.46 -6.63
N LEU A 40 -8.40 -3.54 -6.68
CA LEU A 40 -9.68 -3.68 -5.98
C LEU A 40 -10.69 -4.48 -6.79
#